data_a74b6ed80913f27c279fa43651a03786
#
_entry.id   a74b6ed80913f27c279fa43651a03786
#
_cell.length_a   1.000
_cell.length_b   1.000
_cell.length_c   1.000
_cell.angle_alpha   90.00
_cell.angle_beta   90.00
_cell.angle_gamma   90.00
#
_symmetry.space_group_name_H-M   'P 1'
#
loop_
_entity.id
_entity.type
_entity.pdbx_description
1 polymer ?
#
loop_
_entity_poly.entity_id
_entity_poly.type
_entity_poly.pdbx_seq_one_letter_code
_entity_poly.pdbx_strand_id
1 'polypeptide(L)'
;MTNGADALCDTLLANDIDVCFANPGTSEMHFVAALDRKPAMRCILGLFEGVVTGAADGYARMAEKPAATLLHTGPGLANGLANMHLSLIHI
;
A
#
# COMPACT_ATOMS: atom_id res chain seq x y z
N MET A 1 5.80 -14.85 17.05
CA MET A 1 5.79 -15.78 15.89
C MET A 1 5.50 -14.98 14.62
N THR A 2 6.31 -15.19 13.58
CA THR A 2 6.16 -14.52 12.30
C THR A 2 5.17 -15.29 11.42
N ASN A 3 4.16 -14.62 10.89
CA ASN A 3 3.25 -15.18 9.89
C ASN A 3 3.55 -14.55 8.50
N GLY A 4 2.76 -14.92 7.48
CA GLY A 4 2.98 -14.43 6.12
C GLY A 4 2.85 -12.92 6.01
N ALA A 5 1.92 -12.31 6.72
CA ALA A 5 1.76 -10.86 6.71
C ALA A 5 2.95 -10.15 7.36
N ASP A 6 3.46 -10.68 8.47
CA ASP A 6 4.67 -10.15 9.09
C ASP A 6 5.88 -10.27 8.15
N ALA A 7 6.02 -11.40 7.47
CA ALA A 7 7.11 -11.62 6.52
C ALA A 7 7.02 -10.63 5.36
N LEU A 8 5.83 -10.35 4.85
CA LEU A 8 5.63 -9.37 3.79
C LEU A 8 6.04 -7.97 4.26
N CYS A 9 5.60 -7.54 5.44
CA CYS A 9 6.02 -6.24 5.99
C CYS A 9 7.53 -6.16 6.16
N ASP A 10 8.15 -7.20 6.70
CA ASP A 10 9.61 -7.22 6.90
C ASP A 10 10.35 -7.13 5.56
N THR A 11 9.85 -7.81 4.53
CA THR A 11 10.44 -7.77 3.19
C THR A 11 10.33 -6.37 2.58
N LEU A 12 9.18 -5.72 2.72
CA LEU A 12 9.00 -4.36 2.24
C LEU A 12 9.96 -3.40 2.94
N LEU A 13 10.04 -3.48 4.25
CA LEU A 13 10.95 -2.63 5.04
C LEU A 13 12.41 -2.88 4.69
N ALA A 14 12.79 -4.13 4.45
CA ALA A 14 14.16 -4.48 4.04
C ALA A 14 14.54 -3.90 2.68
N ASN A 15 13.55 -3.58 1.85
CA ASN A 15 13.74 -2.96 0.53
C ASN A 15 13.46 -1.45 0.55
N ASP A 16 13.48 -0.84 1.71
CA ASP A 16 13.25 0.61 1.90
C ASP A 16 11.85 1.07 1.46
N ILE A 17 10.86 0.18 1.55
CA ILE A 17 9.46 0.52 1.32
C ILE A 17 8.81 0.63 2.69
N ASP A 18 8.67 1.86 3.18
CA ASP A 18 8.25 2.13 4.56
C ASP A 18 6.96 2.94 4.66
N VAL A 19 6.29 3.18 3.55
CA VAL A 19 4.99 3.87 3.53
C VAL A 19 3.99 3.00 2.76
N CYS A 20 2.81 2.83 3.34
CA CYS A 20 1.70 2.11 2.75
C CYS A 20 0.46 3.00 2.74
N PHE A 21 -0.05 3.29 1.56
CA PHE A 21 -1.35 3.94 1.42
C PHE A 21 -2.42 2.86 1.36
N ALA A 22 -3.44 2.94 2.19
CA ALA A 22 -4.37 1.85 2.40
C ALA A 22 -5.83 2.29 2.40
N ASN A 23 -6.66 1.47 1.75
CA ASN A 23 -8.12 1.48 1.97
C ASN A 23 -8.52 0.02 2.22
N PRO A 24 -8.31 -0.50 3.45
CA PRO A 24 -8.49 -1.90 3.74
C PRO A 24 -9.92 -2.26 4.09
N GLY A 25 -10.25 -3.54 3.95
CA GLY A 25 -11.46 -4.14 4.46
C GLY A 25 -11.14 -5.36 5.32
N THR A 26 -12.14 -6.19 5.58
CA THR A 26 -11.98 -7.36 6.46
C THR A 26 -11.06 -8.43 5.88
N SER A 27 -10.99 -8.54 4.56
CA SER A 27 -10.14 -9.54 3.90
C SER A 27 -8.65 -9.28 4.10
N GLU A 28 -8.26 -8.04 4.39
CA GLU A 28 -6.87 -7.62 4.56
C GLU A 28 -6.47 -7.50 6.03
N MET A 29 -7.29 -7.97 6.96
CA MET A 29 -7.04 -7.78 8.40
C MET A 29 -5.73 -8.40 8.88
N HIS A 30 -5.28 -9.49 8.28
CA HIS A 30 -3.98 -10.08 8.64
C HIS A 30 -2.84 -9.09 8.38
N PHE A 31 -2.88 -8.39 7.26
CA PHE A 31 -1.87 -7.39 6.93
C PHE A 31 -2.03 -6.14 7.81
N VAL A 32 -3.25 -5.70 8.05
CA VAL A 32 -3.52 -4.56 8.94
C VAL A 32 -2.99 -4.84 10.35
N ALA A 33 -3.22 -6.06 10.86
CA ALA A 33 -2.69 -6.45 12.17
C ALA A 33 -1.15 -6.45 12.18
N ALA A 34 -0.53 -6.89 11.08
CA ALA A 34 0.93 -6.84 10.96
C ALA A 34 1.45 -5.41 10.99
N LEU A 35 0.76 -4.47 10.35
CA LEU A 35 1.13 -3.04 10.38
C LEU A 35 1.17 -2.50 11.82
N ASP A 36 0.25 -2.95 12.67
CA ASP A 36 0.22 -2.55 14.08
C ASP A 36 1.47 -3.00 14.83
N ARG A 37 2.02 -4.16 14.46
CA ARG A 37 3.24 -4.72 15.06
C ARG A 37 4.53 -4.18 14.44
N LYS A 38 4.43 -3.46 13.32
CA LYS A 38 5.60 -2.98 12.55
C LYS A 38 5.53 -1.46 12.44
N PRO A 39 5.83 -0.71 13.52
CA PRO A 39 5.66 0.74 13.52
C PRO A 39 6.58 1.48 12.53
N ALA A 40 7.64 0.81 12.03
CA ALA A 40 8.48 1.40 10.99
C ALA A 40 7.74 1.54 9.64
N MET A 41 6.69 0.75 9.42
CA MET A 41 5.82 0.89 8.26
C MET A 41 4.74 1.92 8.57
N ARG A 42 4.83 3.08 7.95
CA ARG A 42 3.83 4.13 8.11
C ARG A 42 2.63 3.82 7.21
N CYS A 43 1.46 3.69 7.82
CA CYS A 43 0.22 3.44 7.09
C CYS A 43 -0.62 4.71 7.04
N ILE A 44 -1.02 5.11 5.85
CA ILE A 44 -1.84 6.30 5.62
C ILE A 44 -3.16 5.86 5.00
N LEU A 45 -4.26 6.16 5.67
CA LEU A 45 -5.59 5.77 5.22
C LEU A 45 -6.05 6.67 4.07
N GLY A 46 -6.48 6.05 2.96
CA GLY A 46 -7.23 6.72 1.92
C GLY A 46 -8.69 6.32 2.01
N LEU A 47 -9.60 7.21 1.67
CA LEU A 47 -11.04 6.93 1.78
C LEU A 47 -11.61 6.32 0.50
N PHE A 48 -10.80 6.12 -0.50
CA PHE A 48 -11.16 5.51 -1.77
C PHE A 48 -9.89 4.97 -2.44
N GLU A 49 -9.98 3.84 -3.10
CA GLU A 49 -8.80 3.18 -3.67
C GLU A 49 -8.11 4.00 -4.77
N GLY A 50 -8.88 4.80 -5.52
CA GLY A 50 -8.29 5.73 -6.48
C GLY A 50 -7.39 6.77 -5.80
N VAL A 51 -7.78 7.25 -4.63
CA VAL A 51 -6.94 8.14 -3.82
C VAL A 51 -5.68 7.41 -3.35
N VAL A 52 -5.81 6.15 -2.95
CA VAL A 52 -4.67 5.34 -2.47
C VAL A 52 -3.61 5.21 -3.56
N THR A 53 -4.01 4.79 -4.76
CA THR A 53 -3.05 4.61 -5.86
C THR A 53 -2.51 5.94 -6.37
N GLY A 54 -3.33 7.00 -6.42
CA GLY A 54 -2.87 8.33 -6.78
C GLY A 54 -1.87 8.89 -5.78
N ALA A 55 -2.12 8.70 -4.49
CA ALA A 55 -1.19 9.13 -3.43
C ALA A 55 0.14 8.39 -3.52
N ALA A 56 0.11 7.08 -3.80
CA ALA A 56 1.32 6.29 -3.97
C ALA A 56 2.14 6.80 -5.15
N ASP A 57 1.50 7.12 -6.27
CA ASP A 57 2.18 7.69 -7.43
C ASP A 57 2.85 9.02 -7.09
N GLY A 58 2.12 9.94 -6.46
CA GLY A 58 2.67 11.23 -6.06
C GLY A 58 3.84 11.10 -5.09
N TYR A 59 3.70 10.23 -4.10
CA TYR A 59 4.76 9.95 -3.14
C TYR A 59 6.01 9.43 -3.85
N ALA A 60 5.85 8.45 -4.75
CA ALA A 60 6.99 7.85 -5.43
C ALA A 60 7.72 8.85 -6.31
N ARG A 61 7.01 9.77 -6.96
CA ARG A 61 7.63 10.81 -7.78
C ARG A 61 8.47 11.77 -6.93
N MET A 62 7.99 12.14 -5.75
CA MET A 62 8.67 13.10 -4.89
C MET A 62 9.76 12.46 -4.04
N ALA A 63 9.54 11.25 -3.54
CA ALA A 63 10.50 10.55 -2.68
C ALA A 63 11.53 9.74 -3.45
N GLU A 64 11.31 9.51 -4.73
CA GLU A 64 12.16 8.68 -5.61
C GLU A 64 12.30 7.25 -5.09
N LYS A 65 11.23 6.72 -4.50
CA LYS A 65 11.15 5.33 -4.08
C LYS A 65 9.70 4.88 -4.05
N PRO A 66 9.43 3.57 -4.18
CA PRO A 66 8.05 3.10 -4.23
C PRO A 66 7.37 3.19 -2.86
N ALA A 67 6.04 3.28 -2.89
CA ALA A 67 5.19 3.05 -1.74
C ALA A 67 4.38 1.77 -1.96
N ALA A 68 3.97 1.13 -0.88
CA ALA A 68 3.03 0.02 -0.94
C ALA A 68 1.61 0.56 -1.00
N THR A 69 0.71 -0.19 -1.62
CA THR A 69 -0.72 0.10 -1.60
C THR A 69 -1.48 -1.13 -1.12
N LEU A 70 -2.51 -0.91 -0.33
CA LEU A 70 -3.39 -1.97 0.17
C LEU A 70 -4.81 -1.67 -0.27
N LEU A 71 -5.37 -2.56 -1.07
CA LEU A 71 -6.68 -2.38 -1.68
C LEU A 71 -7.61 -3.52 -1.24
N HIS A 72 -8.91 -3.24 -1.13
CA HIS A 72 -9.86 -4.22 -0.65
C HIS A 72 -10.44 -5.05 -1.80
N THR A 73 -10.00 -6.30 -1.92
CA THR A 73 -10.50 -7.31 -2.84
C THR A 73 -10.51 -6.87 -4.31
N GLY A 74 -11.27 -7.54 -5.18
CA GLY A 74 -11.38 -7.22 -6.61
C GLY A 74 -11.95 -5.84 -6.89
N PRO A 75 -13.07 -5.43 -6.26
CA PRO A 75 -13.57 -4.08 -6.45
C PRO A 75 -12.59 -2.97 -6.07
N GLY A 76 -11.83 -3.17 -5.00
CA GLY A 76 -10.81 -2.21 -4.60
C GLY A 76 -9.70 -2.09 -5.62
N LEU A 77 -9.23 -3.21 -6.15
CA LEU A 77 -8.26 -3.20 -7.24
C LEU A 77 -8.82 -2.48 -8.47
N ALA A 78 -10.06 -2.76 -8.85
CA ALA A 78 -10.70 -2.10 -9.98
C ALA A 78 -10.77 -0.58 -9.79
N ASN A 79 -11.12 -0.13 -8.59
CA ASN A 79 -11.18 1.30 -8.28
C ASN A 79 -9.80 1.97 -8.34
N GLY A 80 -8.74 1.25 -8.00
CA GLY A 80 -7.38 1.77 -8.02
C GLY A 80 -6.73 1.76 -9.39
N LEU A 81 -7.22 0.95 -10.33
CA LEU A 81 -6.58 0.73 -11.63
C LEU A 81 -6.49 1.99 -12.48
N ALA A 82 -7.44 2.91 -12.39
CA ALA A 82 -7.42 4.14 -13.18
C ALA A 82 -6.13 4.93 -12.94
N ASN A 83 -5.78 5.17 -11.69
CA ASN A 83 -4.57 5.92 -11.35
C ASN A 83 -3.30 5.08 -11.52
N MET A 84 -3.38 3.77 -11.35
CA MET A 84 -2.26 2.88 -11.69
C MET A 84 -1.93 2.97 -13.18
N HIS A 85 -2.95 2.95 -14.04
CA HIS A 85 -2.76 3.10 -15.48
C HIS A 85 -2.16 4.46 -15.82
N LEU A 86 -2.70 5.53 -15.24
CA LEU A 86 -2.19 6.88 -15.47
C LEU A 86 -0.75 7.04 -14.99
N SER A 87 -0.38 6.40 -13.89
CA SER A 87 1.00 6.39 -13.41
C SER A 87 1.93 5.75 -14.44
N LEU A 88 1.52 4.64 -15.04
CA LEU A 88 2.34 3.92 -16.02
C LEU A 88 2.58 4.71 -17.30
N ILE A 89 1.63 5.50 -17.76
CA ILE A 89 1.80 6.26 -19.01
C ILE A 89 2.78 7.43 -18.89
N HIS A 90 3.20 7.76 -17.68
CA HIS A 90 4.14 8.84 -17.42
C HIS A 90 5.58 8.35 -17.17
N ILE A 91 5.80 7.06 -17.34
CA ILE A 91 7.13 6.48 -17.15
C ILE A 91 8.00 6.68 -18.39
#